data_077b806441dc6c5083c2caa9ffc82a6a
#
_entry.id   077b806441dc6c5083c2caa9ffc82a6a
#
_cell.length_a   1.000
_cell.length_b   1.000
_cell.length_c   1.000
_cell.angle_alpha   90.00
_cell.angle_beta   90.00
_cell.angle_gamma   90.00
#
_symmetry.space_group_name_H-M   'P 1'
#
loop_
_entity.id
_entity.type
_entity.pdbx_description
1 polymer ?
#
loop_
_entity_poly.entity_id
_entity_poly.type
_entity_poly.pdbx_seq_one_letter_code
_entity_poly.pdbx_strand_id
1 'polypeptide(L)'
;PDMAAVNVQNRVSKAQGLLPAEVTKIGVTTQKRQTSFLQINALASTDGRYDKIFLGNYMDINVIPQIKRVEGVGDVMMLGDTYSMRIWLHPERMAQYGLVPSDVTAVLGEQNIEAPTGSLGENSKNVFQFTMKYRGRLKSVDEFRNTVVRAQADGSVLRLKDVADVELGTQTYSFSSEMDGKPAVMFIVFQTAGSNATAVNESISKKMKE
;
A
#
# COMPACT_ATOMS: atom_id res chain seq x y z
N PRO A 1 -0.08 25.46 -16.67
CA PRO A 1 -0.42 24.21 -15.96
C PRO A 1 0.08 24.22 -14.51
N ASP A 2 1.31 24.74 -14.25
CA ASP A 2 1.94 24.67 -12.92
C ASP A 2 1.18 25.49 -11.87
N MET A 3 0.82 26.72 -12.17
CA MET A 3 0.02 27.58 -11.29
C MET A 3 -1.36 26.97 -10.99
N ALA A 4 -1.95 26.27 -11.96
CA ALA A 4 -3.23 25.59 -11.73
C ALA A 4 -3.10 24.45 -10.71
N ALA A 5 -2.05 23.63 -10.80
CA ALA A 5 -1.79 22.57 -9.83
C ALA A 5 -1.52 23.12 -8.42
N VAL A 6 -0.75 24.20 -8.30
CA VAL A 6 -0.51 24.89 -7.03
C VAL A 6 -1.82 25.44 -6.44
N ASN A 7 -2.65 26.07 -7.26
CA ASN A 7 -3.95 26.58 -6.82
C ASN A 7 -4.88 25.46 -6.34
N VAL A 8 -4.94 24.35 -7.05
CA VAL A 8 -5.72 23.16 -6.65
C VAL A 8 -5.18 22.61 -5.32
N GLN A 9 -3.86 22.42 -5.21
CA GLN A 9 -3.24 21.93 -3.98
C GLN A 9 -3.53 22.84 -2.78
N ASN A 10 -3.44 24.15 -2.95
CA ASN A 10 -3.75 25.11 -1.90
C ASN A 10 -5.23 25.04 -1.46
N ARG A 11 -6.16 24.83 -2.41
CA ARG A 11 -7.60 24.66 -2.09
C ARG A 11 -7.87 23.35 -1.38
N VAL A 12 -7.22 22.27 -1.82
CA VAL A 12 -7.31 20.94 -1.17
C VAL A 12 -6.79 21.03 0.26
N SER A 13 -5.63 21.66 0.48
CA SER A 13 -5.06 21.84 1.82
C SER A 13 -5.98 22.64 2.75
N LYS A 14 -6.64 23.68 2.24
CA LYS A 14 -7.62 24.46 3.03
C LYS A 14 -8.88 23.66 3.36
N ALA A 15 -9.31 22.78 2.46
CA ALA A 15 -10.49 21.94 2.64
C ALA A 15 -10.21 20.69 3.52
N GLN A 16 -8.95 20.35 3.76
CA GLN A 16 -8.57 19.09 4.41
C GLN A 16 -9.20 18.90 5.79
N GLY A 17 -9.36 19.99 6.57
CA GLY A 17 -10.03 19.95 7.87
C GLY A 17 -11.57 19.77 7.80
N LEU A 18 -12.16 19.89 6.61
CA LEU A 18 -13.59 19.69 6.36
C LEU A 18 -13.91 18.32 5.76
N LEU A 19 -12.88 17.55 5.41
CA LEU A 19 -13.04 16.23 4.81
C LEU A 19 -13.32 15.17 5.89
N PRO A 20 -14.11 14.12 5.56
CA PRO A 20 -14.30 12.98 6.45
C PRO A 20 -12.98 12.35 6.89
N ALA A 21 -12.96 11.75 8.08
CA ALA A 21 -11.77 11.13 8.65
C ALA A 21 -11.18 10.03 7.77
N GLU A 22 -12.01 9.28 7.06
CA GLU A 22 -11.61 8.24 6.12
C GLU A 22 -10.80 8.81 4.95
N VAL A 23 -11.21 9.96 4.42
CA VAL A 23 -10.53 10.64 3.31
C VAL A 23 -9.20 11.26 3.78
N THR A 24 -9.19 11.88 4.95
CA THR A 24 -7.96 12.47 5.51
C THR A 24 -6.94 11.42 5.89
N LYS A 25 -7.37 10.23 6.31
CA LYS A 25 -6.51 9.09 6.64
C LYS A 25 -5.81 8.51 5.41
N ILE A 26 -6.50 8.44 4.27
CA ILE A 26 -5.94 8.01 2.98
C ILE A 26 -5.07 9.12 2.38
N GLY A 27 -5.46 10.38 2.59
CA GLY A 27 -4.84 11.55 2.00
C GLY A 27 -5.44 11.92 0.63
N VAL A 28 -5.25 13.18 0.24
CA VAL A 28 -5.66 13.69 -1.07
C VAL A 28 -4.41 14.19 -1.80
N THR A 29 -4.17 13.65 -2.97
CA THR A 29 -3.02 14.03 -3.81
C THR A 29 -3.48 14.77 -5.06
N THR A 30 -2.71 15.79 -5.46
CA THR A 30 -2.93 16.53 -6.69
C THR A 30 -1.83 16.18 -7.68
N GLN A 31 -2.22 15.70 -8.85
CA GLN A 31 -1.26 15.29 -9.88
C GLN A 31 -1.55 16.00 -11.21
N LYS A 32 -0.48 16.32 -11.96
CA LYS A 32 -0.56 16.84 -13.31
C LYS A 32 -0.42 15.69 -14.29
N ARG A 33 -1.48 15.37 -15.02
CA ARG A 33 -1.40 14.38 -16.10
C ARG A 33 -2.32 14.78 -17.25
N GLN A 34 -2.03 14.32 -18.43
CA GLN A 34 -2.99 14.34 -19.52
C GLN A 34 -4.07 13.29 -19.31
N THR A 35 -5.24 13.51 -19.89
CA THR A 35 -6.36 12.55 -19.81
C THR A 35 -6.13 11.31 -20.69
N SER A 36 -5.40 11.47 -21.82
CA SER A 36 -5.03 10.36 -22.70
C SER A 36 -3.75 9.70 -22.20
N PHE A 37 -3.73 8.37 -22.22
CA PHE A 37 -2.53 7.59 -21.92
C PHE A 37 -1.52 7.66 -23.07
N LEU A 38 -0.23 7.54 -22.72
CA LEU A 38 0.86 7.53 -23.69
C LEU A 38 1.11 6.11 -24.20
N GLN A 39 1.25 5.15 -23.30
CA GLN A 39 1.49 3.75 -23.62
C GLN A 39 1.02 2.83 -22.51
N ILE A 40 0.80 1.58 -22.89
CA ILE A 40 0.50 0.46 -21.98
C ILE A 40 1.67 -0.51 -22.09
N ASN A 41 2.17 -0.94 -20.93
CA ASN A 41 3.22 -1.93 -20.84
C ASN A 41 2.74 -3.12 -20.03
N ALA A 42 3.29 -4.30 -20.30
CA ALA A 42 3.01 -5.51 -19.54
C ALA A 42 4.31 -6.13 -19.02
N LEU A 43 4.24 -6.64 -17.80
CA LEU A 43 5.26 -7.51 -17.21
C LEU A 43 4.68 -8.91 -17.10
N ALA A 44 5.30 -9.87 -17.76
CA ALA A 44 4.85 -11.27 -17.75
C ALA A 44 5.96 -12.21 -17.33
N SER A 45 5.57 -13.33 -16.69
CA SER A 45 6.50 -14.43 -16.41
C SER A 45 6.59 -15.34 -17.63
N THR A 46 7.71 -15.28 -18.35
CA THR A 46 7.92 -16.07 -19.58
C THR A 46 7.98 -17.58 -19.30
N ASP A 47 8.45 -17.98 -18.13
CA ASP A 47 8.56 -19.38 -17.68
C ASP A 47 7.39 -19.82 -16.77
N GLY A 48 6.46 -18.91 -16.47
CA GLY A 48 5.31 -19.18 -15.59
C GLY A 48 5.68 -19.39 -14.12
N ARG A 49 6.92 -19.10 -13.72
CA ARG A 49 7.42 -19.29 -12.35
C ARG A 49 6.79 -18.33 -11.35
N TYR A 50 6.45 -17.13 -11.79
CA TYR A 50 5.92 -16.08 -10.95
C TYR A 50 4.43 -15.89 -11.21
N ASP A 51 3.65 -15.84 -10.14
CA ASP A 51 2.23 -15.54 -10.22
C ASP A 51 1.97 -14.04 -10.42
N LYS A 52 0.72 -13.71 -10.72
CA LYS A 52 0.32 -12.32 -10.99
C LYS A 52 0.46 -11.40 -9.78
N ILE A 53 0.33 -11.92 -8.55
CA ILE A 53 0.44 -11.12 -7.33
C ILE A 53 1.91 -10.74 -7.10
N PHE A 54 2.82 -11.70 -7.27
CA PHE A 54 4.25 -11.44 -7.21
C PHE A 54 4.67 -10.40 -8.27
N LEU A 55 4.21 -10.57 -9.52
CA LEU A 55 4.51 -9.64 -10.60
C LEU A 55 3.99 -8.24 -10.31
N GLY A 56 2.76 -8.13 -9.74
CA GLY A 56 2.18 -6.86 -9.33
C GLY A 56 2.99 -6.18 -8.23
N ASN A 57 3.34 -6.92 -7.20
CA ASN A 57 4.15 -6.40 -6.10
C ASN A 57 5.56 -6.00 -6.56
N TYR A 58 6.19 -6.79 -7.42
CA TYR A 58 7.49 -6.47 -8.02
C TYR A 58 7.40 -5.19 -8.86
N MET A 59 6.34 -5.06 -9.67
CA MET A 59 6.09 -3.89 -10.51
C MET A 59 5.93 -2.63 -9.65
N ASP A 60 5.11 -2.70 -8.60
CA ASP A 60 4.83 -1.57 -7.71
C ASP A 60 6.08 -1.05 -6.99
N ILE A 61 6.92 -1.98 -6.51
CA ILE A 61 8.12 -1.64 -5.72
C ILE A 61 9.30 -1.24 -6.60
N ASN A 62 9.52 -1.94 -7.72
CA ASN A 62 10.76 -1.83 -8.49
C ASN A 62 10.59 -1.07 -9.81
N VAL A 63 9.50 -1.29 -10.54
CA VAL A 63 9.33 -0.75 -11.90
C VAL A 63 8.68 0.63 -11.87
N ILE A 64 7.51 0.76 -11.25
CA ILE A 64 6.72 2.00 -11.24
C ILE A 64 7.52 3.20 -10.70
N PRO A 65 8.27 3.09 -9.59
CA PRO A 65 9.06 4.23 -9.10
C PRO A 65 10.14 4.70 -10.09
N GLN A 66 10.70 3.79 -10.87
CA GLN A 66 11.69 4.12 -11.87
C GLN A 66 11.06 4.80 -13.10
N ILE A 67 9.92 4.31 -13.55
CA ILE A 67 9.19 4.91 -14.66
C ILE A 67 8.67 6.31 -14.30
N LYS A 68 8.18 6.51 -13.08
CA LYS A 68 7.74 7.83 -12.59
C LYS A 68 8.86 8.89 -12.56
N ARG A 69 10.12 8.47 -12.54
CA ARG A 69 11.29 9.38 -12.59
C ARG A 69 11.70 9.77 -13.99
N VAL A 70 11.15 9.14 -15.02
CA VAL A 70 11.45 9.49 -16.42
C VAL A 70 10.84 10.87 -16.71
N GLU A 71 11.65 11.76 -17.26
CA GLU A 71 11.22 13.12 -17.62
C GLU A 71 10.07 13.07 -18.62
N GLY A 72 9.03 13.86 -18.38
CA GLY A 72 7.83 13.89 -19.21
C GLY A 72 6.75 12.87 -18.82
N VAL A 73 7.03 11.96 -17.89
CA VAL A 73 6.00 11.10 -17.27
C VAL A 73 5.22 11.92 -16.24
N GLY A 74 3.91 11.95 -16.36
CA GLY A 74 3.01 12.65 -15.44
C GLY A 74 2.45 11.73 -14.34
N ASP A 75 2.06 10.49 -14.71
CA ASP A 75 1.58 9.48 -13.77
C ASP A 75 1.75 8.09 -14.37
N VAL A 76 1.76 7.09 -13.49
CA VAL A 76 1.77 5.67 -13.85
C VAL A 76 0.70 4.96 -13.03
N MET A 77 -0.23 4.31 -13.70
CA MET A 77 -1.31 3.55 -13.09
C MET A 77 -1.13 2.06 -13.36
N MET A 78 -1.01 1.27 -12.31
CA MET A 78 -0.94 -0.18 -12.40
C MET A 78 -2.35 -0.77 -12.55
N LEU A 79 -2.49 -1.75 -13.45
CA LEU A 79 -3.65 -2.63 -13.58
C LEU A 79 -3.25 -4.01 -13.08
N GLY A 80 -3.32 -4.19 -11.78
CA GLY A 80 -2.94 -5.40 -11.09
C GLY A 80 -3.01 -5.23 -9.59
N ASP A 81 -2.77 -6.31 -8.89
CA ASP A 81 -2.90 -6.37 -7.44
C ASP A 81 -1.53 -6.52 -6.77
N THR A 82 -1.42 -5.99 -5.57
CA THR A 82 -0.28 -6.18 -4.67
C THR A 82 -0.67 -7.07 -3.50
N TYR A 83 0.34 -7.59 -2.79
CA TYR A 83 0.09 -8.35 -1.57
C TYR A 83 -0.64 -7.52 -0.52
N SER A 84 -1.64 -8.13 0.08
CA SER A 84 -2.39 -7.58 1.21
C SER A 84 -2.71 -8.66 2.23
N MET A 85 -2.70 -8.28 3.51
CA MET A 85 -3.16 -9.19 4.56
C MET A 85 -4.69 -9.22 4.55
N ARG A 86 -5.27 -10.40 4.31
CA ARG A 86 -6.71 -10.66 4.34
C ARG A 86 -7.10 -11.23 5.69
N ILE A 87 -8.12 -10.65 6.27
CA ILE A 87 -8.69 -11.07 7.55
C ILE A 87 -10.17 -11.35 7.34
N TRP A 88 -10.52 -12.63 7.33
CA TRP A 88 -11.88 -13.10 7.14
C TRP A 88 -12.52 -13.31 8.52
N LEU A 89 -13.36 -12.37 8.91
CA LEU A 89 -14.04 -12.42 10.20
C LEU A 89 -15.14 -13.48 10.22
N HIS A 90 -15.26 -14.22 11.32
CA HIS A 90 -16.33 -15.19 11.55
C HIS A 90 -17.40 -14.58 12.46
N PRO A 91 -18.53 -14.10 11.94
CA PRO A 91 -19.56 -13.41 12.72
C PRO A 91 -20.09 -14.25 13.90
N GLU A 92 -20.26 -15.57 13.68
CA GLU A 92 -20.76 -16.48 14.71
C GLU A 92 -19.81 -16.59 15.89
N ARG A 93 -18.50 -16.73 15.63
CA ARG A 93 -17.47 -16.77 16.68
C ARG A 93 -17.36 -15.42 17.37
N MET A 94 -17.41 -14.32 16.62
CA MET A 94 -17.38 -12.98 17.19
C MET A 94 -18.57 -12.73 18.13
N ALA A 95 -19.76 -13.18 17.76
CA ALA A 95 -20.96 -13.05 18.58
C ALA A 95 -20.84 -13.80 19.92
N GLN A 96 -20.21 -14.99 19.95
CA GLN A 96 -19.95 -15.75 21.18
C GLN A 96 -19.08 -14.98 22.17
N TYR A 97 -18.17 -14.12 21.70
CA TYR A 97 -17.31 -13.28 22.52
C TYR A 97 -17.83 -11.84 22.66
N GLY A 98 -19.02 -11.53 22.16
CA GLY A 98 -19.60 -10.19 22.20
C GLY A 98 -18.74 -9.16 21.48
N LEU A 99 -18.10 -9.54 20.34
CA LEU A 99 -17.28 -8.67 19.50
C LEU A 99 -18.08 -8.18 18.28
N VAL A 100 -17.75 -6.97 17.86
CA VAL A 100 -18.20 -6.40 16.59
C VAL A 100 -16.98 -6.14 15.67
N PRO A 101 -17.15 -6.07 14.35
CA PRO A 101 -16.03 -5.85 13.41
C PRO A 101 -15.19 -4.61 13.71
N SER A 102 -15.81 -3.56 14.24
CA SER A 102 -15.12 -2.33 14.65
C SER A 102 -14.08 -2.57 15.76
N ASP A 103 -14.35 -3.51 16.68
CA ASP A 103 -13.39 -3.84 17.76
C ASP A 103 -12.10 -4.42 17.18
N VAL A 104 -12.23 -5.33 16.23
CA VAL A 104 -11.08 -5.92 15.52
C VAL A 104 -10.31 -4.86 14.75
N THR A 105 -11.02 -3.97 14.05
CA THR A 105 -10.38 -2.88 13.28
C THR A 105 -9.64 -1.91 14.20
N ALA A 106 -10.22 -1.56 15.36
CA ALA A 106 -9.58 -0.70 16.35
C ALA A 106 -8.28 -1.31 16.88
N VAL A 107 -8.35 -2.57 17.32
CA VAL A 107 -7.18 -3.31 17.83
C VAL A 107 -6.07 -3.41 16.79
N LEU A 108 -6.40 -3.74 15.55
CA LEU A 108 -5.42 -3.78 14.46
C LEU A 108 -4.81 -2.41 14.20
N GLY A 109 -5.63 -1.34 14.25
CA GLY A 109 -5.15 0.03 14.14
C GLY A 109 -4.19 0.43 15.24
N GLU A 110 -4.40 -0.05 16.47
CA GLU A 110 -3.53 0.23 17.62
C GLU A 110 -2.24 -0.59 17.62
N GLN A 111 -2.29 -1.86 17.22
CA GLN A 111 -1.15 -2.77 17.30
C GLN A 111 -0.30 -2.82 16.03
N ASN A 112 -0.83 -2.34 14.90
CA ASN A 112 -0.12 -2.33 13.62
C ASN A 112 0.33 -0.91 13.21
N ILE A 113 0.93 -0.19 14.15
CA ILE A 113 1.47 1.16 13.91
C ILE A 113 2.99 1.17 14.06
N GLU A 114 3.62 2.10 13.36
CA GLU A 114 5.04 2.40 13.48
C GLU A 114 5.16 3.70 14.29
N ALA A 115 5.60 3.56 15.55
CA ALA A 115 5.77 4.70 16.44
C ALA A 115 7.27 4.92 16.71
N PRO A 116 7.74 6.18 16.71
CA PRO A 116 9.09 6.49 17.15
C PRO A 116 9.20 6.23 18.66
N THR A 117 10.12 5.38 19.05
CA THR A 117 10.25 4.91 20.44
C THR A 117 11.18 5.76 21.31
N GLY A 118 11.85 6.76 20.71
CA GLY A 118 12.83 7.57 21.42
C GLY A 118 14.08 6.78 21.85
N SER A 119 14.91 7.40 22.66
CA SER A 119 16.12 6.83 23.22
C SER A 119 16.12 6.94 24.74
N LEU A 120 16.62 5.90 25.42
CA LEU A 120 16.88 5.94 26.86
C LEU A 120 18.29 6.47 27.10
N GLY A 121 18.43 7.45 28.03
CA GLY A 121 19.72 7.97 28.42
C GLY A 121 20.10 9.33 27.79
N GLU A 122 19.20 9.97 27.05
CA GLU A 122 19.44 11.25 26.38
C GLU A 122 19.82 12.39 27.36
N ASN A 123 19.38 12.31 28.63
CA ASN A 123 19.69 13.27 29.69
C ASN A 123 20.44 12.63 30.89
N SER A 124 21.03 11.43 30.73
CA SER A 124 21.76 10.77 31.79
C SER A 124 23.24 11.16 31.75
N LYS A 125 23.88 11.19 32.92
CA LYS A 125 25.33 11.38 33.03
C LYS A 125 26.14 10.18 32.50
N ASN A 126 25.48 9.12 32.03
CA ASN A 126 26.09 7.92 31.46
C ASN A 126 26.41 8.12 29.99
N VAL A 127 27.56 7.60 29.56
CA VAL A 127 28.11 7.70 28.20
C VAL A 127 27.32 6.90 27.17
N PHE A 128 26.40 6.02 27.61
CA PHE A 128 25.67 5.10 26.74
C PHE A 128 24.22 5.56 26.55
N GLN A 129 23.83 5.74 25.30
CA GLN A 129 22.46 5.97 24.86
C GLN A 129 21.94 4.69 24.21
N PHE A 130 20.79 4.18 24.69
CA PHE A 130 20.13 3.00 24.13
C PHE A 130 18.94 3.44 23.29
N THR A 131 18.97 3.19 21.99
CA THR A 131 17.82 3.36 21.14
C THR A 131 16.83 2.22 21.39
N MET A 132 15.62 2.55 21.83
CA MET A 132 14.56 1.56 21.96
C MET A 132 14.07 1.20 20.55
N LYS A 133 14.00 -0.11 20.24
CA LYS A 133 13.38 -0.60 19.01
C LYS A 133 11.99 -1.13 19.36
N TYR A 134 10.97 -0.50 18.81
CA TYR A 134 9.62 -1.04 18.82
C TYR A 134 9.46 -2.06 17.68
N ARG A 135 8.63 -3.08 17.89
CA ARG A 135 8.46 -4.16 16.88
C ARG A 135 7.84 -3.66 15.56
N GLY A 136 7.20 -2.51 15.57
CA GLY A 136 6.64 -1.88 14.39
C GLY A 136 5.43 -2.60 13.82
N ARG A 137 5.23 -2.46 12.51
CA ARG A 137 4.13 -3.11 11.80
C ARG A 137 4.27 -4.62 11.78
N LEU A 138 3.14 -5.31 11.89
CA LEU A 138 3.04 -6.74 11.70
C LEU A 138 3.40 -7.12 10.26
N LYS A 139 4.23 -8.15 10.07
CA LYS A 139 4.80 -8.50 8.76
C LYS A 139 4.40 -9.91 8.28
N SER A 140 4.04 -10.79 9.18
CA SER A 140 3.72 -12.17 8.86
C SER A 140 2.28 -12.53 9.21
N VAL A 141 1.74 -13.52 8.52
CA VAL A 141 0.41 -14.09 8.81
C VAL A 141 0.31 -14.54 10.27
N ASP A 142 1.38 -15.14 10.81
CA ASP A 142 1.40 -15.63 12.19
C ASP A 142 1.40 -14.49 13.21
N GLU A 143 2.05 -13.38 12.92
CA GLU A 143 1.98 -12.19 13.77
C GLU A 143 0.57 -11.64 13.84
N PHE A 144 -0.11 -11.51 12.68
CA PHE A 144 -1.52 -11.10 12.64
C PHE A 144 -2.43 -12.09 13.37
N ARG A 145 -2.28 -13.41 13.14
CA ARG A 145 -3.06 -14.45 13.81
C ARG A 145 -2.95 -14.37 15.35
N ASN A 146 -1.78 -14.04 15.84
CA ASN A 146 -1.51 -13.96 17.28
C ASN A 146 -1.78 -12.58 17.89
N THR A 147 -2.29 -11.61 17.13
CA THR A 147 -2.73 -10.33 17.65
C THR A 147 -3.79 -10.54 18.74
N VAL A 148 -3.60 -9.89 19.89
CA VAL A 148 -4.53 -9.98 21.02
C VAL A 148 -5.71 -9.05 20.76
N VAL A 149 -6.90 -9.63 20.59
CA VAL A 149 -8.14 -8.86 20.36
C VAL A 149 -8.73 -8.42 21.70
N ARG A 150 -8.73 -9.31 22.72
CA ARG A 150 -9.24 -9.01 24.05
C ARG A 150 -8.52 -9.83 25.11
N ALA A 151 -8.19 -9.21 26.22
CA ALA A 151 -7.80 -9.92 27.45
C ALA A 151 -9.04 -10.07 28.34
N GLN A 152 -9.25 -11.25 28.92
CA GLN A 152 -10.36 -11.54 29.82
C GLN A 152 -9.90 -11.39 31.27
N ALA A 153 -10.87 -11.20 32.17
CA ALA A 153 -10.59 -11.02 33.59
C ALA A 153 -9.96 -12.25 34.28
N ASP A 154 -10.15 -13.45 33.72
CA ASP A 154 -9.56 -14.71 34.18
C ASP A 154 -8.11 -14.91 33.68
N GLY A 155 -7.54 -13.94 32.96
CA GLY A 155 -6.19 -14.02 32.41
C GLY A 155 -6.12 -14.71 31.03
N SER A 156 -7.23 -15.24 30.52
CA SER A 156 -7.28 -15.79 29.17
C SER A 156 -7.20 -14.67 28.12
N VAL A 157 -6.63 -14.99 26.96
CA VAL A 157 -6.38 -14.02 25.89
C VAL A 157 -7.04 -14.50 24.62
N LEU A 158 -7.98 -13.71 24.11
CA LEU A 158 -8.61 -13.94 22.83
C LEU A 158 -7.73 -13.36 21.72
N ARG A 159 -7.35 -14.18 20.75
CA ARG A 159 -6.49 -13.79 19.64
C ARG A 159 -7.30 -13.70 18.34
N LEU A 160 -6.75 -12.99 17.36
CA LEU A 160 -7.41 -12.81 16.06
C LEU A 160 -7.75 -14.16 15.39
N LYS A 161 -6.88 -15.16 15.47
CA LYS A 161 -7.12 -16.52 14.95
C LYS A 161 -8.34 -17.22 15.53
N ASP A 162 -8.81 -16.81 16.69
CA ASP A 162 -9.97 -17.43 17.35
C ASP A 162 -11.29 -16.95 16.74
N VAL A 163 -11.27 -15.77 16.10
CA VAL A 163 -12.45 -15.10 15.53
C VAL A 163 -12.33 -14.79 14.04
N ALA A 164 -11.18 -15.07 13.43
CA ALA A 164 -10.92 -14.79 12.02
C ALA A 164 -9.91 -15.76 11.41
N ASP A 165 -10.01 -15.96 10.10
CA ASP A 165 -8.95 -16.54 9.28
C ASP A 165 -8.08 -15.43 8.71
N VAL A 166 -6.77 -15.63 8.77
CA VAL A 166 -5.78 -14.66 8.27
C VAL A 166 -4.93 -15.32 7.20
N GLU A 167 -4.85 -14.68 6.05
CA GLU A 167 -4.05 -15.13 4.91
C GLU A 167 -3.37 -13.97 4.18
N LEU A 168 -2.29 -14.27 3.49
CA LEU A 168 -1.68 -13.35 2.54
C LEU A 168 -2.37 -13.51 1.19
N GLY A 169 -3.06 -12.48 0.75
CA GLY A 169 -3.81 -12.46 -0.51
C GLY A 169 -3.56 -11.16 -1.28
N THR A 170 -4.56 -10.74 -2.05
CA THR A 170 -4.53 -9.49 -2.81
C THR A 170 -5.40 -8.42 -2.18
N GLN A 171 -5.11 -7.16 -2.48
CA GLN A 171 -5.94 -6.04 -2.04
C GLN A 171 -7.32 -6.07 -2.72
N THR A 172 -7.36 -6.40 -4.01
CA THR A 172 -8.59 -6.55 -4.79
C THR A 172 -8.49 -7.80 -5.66
N TYR A 173 -9.61 -8.23 -6.26
CA TYR A 173 -9.66 -9.28 -7.28
C TYR A 173 -10.26 -8.74 -8.59
N SER A 174 -10.21 -7.41 -8.78
CA SER A 174 -10.93 -6.73 -9.86
C SER A 174 -10.22 -6.83 -11.22
N PHE A 175 -8.92 -7.04 -11.22
CA PHE A 175 -8.12 -7.09 -12.44
C PHE A 175 -7.41 -8.43 -12.58
N SER A 176 -7.52 -9.03 -13.75
CA SER A 176 -6.72 -10.18 -14.15
C SER A 176 -6.24 -9.94 -15.56
N SER A 177 -4.94 -10.03 -15.77
CA SER A 177 -4.35 -9.90 -17.10
C SER A 177 -3.44 -11.08 -17.39
N GLU A 178 -3.44 -11.47 -18.65
CA GLU A 178 -2.62 -12.54 -19.18
C GLU A 178 -1.98 -12.09 -20.48
N MET A 179 -0.80 -12.58 -20.78
CA MET A 179 -0.10 -12.40 -22.03
C MET A 179 0.34 -13.78 -22.54
N ASP A 180 -0.17 -14.17 -23.69
CA ASP A 180 0.07 -15.49 -24.29
C ASP A 180 -0.29 -16.65 -23.34
N GLY A 181 -1.39 -16.53 -22.59
CA GLY A 181 -1.86 -17.54 -21.64
C GLY A 181 -1.01 -17.65 -20.36
N LYS A 182 -0.13 -16.67 -20.10
CA LYS A 182 0.71 -16.62 -18.91
C LYS A 182 0.34 -15.43 -18.02
N PRO A 183 0.54 -15.55 -16.69
CA PRO A 183 0.28 -14.45 -15.78
C PRO A 183 1.04 -13.19 -16.19
N ALA A 184 0.32 -12.09 -16.28
CA ALA A 184 0.89 -10.78 -16.59
C ALA A 184 0.26 -9.69 -15.73
N VAL A 185 0.97 -8.60 -15.55
CA VAL A 185 0.46 -7.37 -14.93
C VAL A 185 0.78 -6.21 -15.86
N MET A 186 -0.19 -5.31 -16.03
CA MET A 186 -0.06 -4.16 -16.91
C MET A 186 0.05 -2.87 -16.13
N PHE A 187 0.71 -1.88 -16.74
CA PHE A 187 0.66 -0.51 -16.26
C PHE A 187 0.49 0.46 -17.42
N ILE A 188 -0.21 1.54 -17.13
CA ILE A 188 -0.53 2.61 -18.06
C ILE A 188 0.31 3.83 -17.69
N VAL A 189 0.98 4.41 -18.66
CA VAL A 189 1.76 5.64 -18.49
C VAL A 189 1.00 6.82 -19.06
N PHE A 190 0.92 7.88 -18.27
CA PHE A 190 0.36 9.17 -18.68
C PHE A 190 1.49 10.19 -18.78
N GLN A 191 1.49 10.99 -19.82
CA GLN A 191 2.49 12.05 -19.96
C GLN A 191 2.10 13.33 -19.23
N THR A 192 3.09 14.15 -18.93
CA THR A 192 2.88 15.52 -18.46
C THR A 192 2.41 16.39 -19.64
N ALA A 193 1.49 17.31 -19.37
CA ALA A 193 1.03 18.26 -20.40
C ALA A 193 2.19 19.10 -20.97
N GLY A 194 2.34 19.07 -22.28
CA GLY A 194 3.40 19.79 -23.00
C GLY A 194 4.70 19.01 -23.21
N SER A 195 4.80 17.76 -22.72
CA SER A 195 5.94 16.89 -23.02
C SER A 195 5.87 16.32 -24.44
N ASN A 196 7.02 15.94 -24.99
CA ASN A 196 7.10 15.28 -26.29
C ASN A 196 6.84 13.77 -26.12
N ALA A 197 5.70 13.31 -26.64
CA ALA A 197 5.26 11.91 -26.50
C ALA A 197 6.29 10.89 -27.04
N THR A 198 6.91 11.19 -28.18
CA THR A 198 7.91 10.29 -28.80
C THR A 198 9.15 10.16 -27.93
N ALA A 199 9.70 11.28 -27.45
CA ALA A 199 10.89 11.28 -26.60
C ALA A 199 10.63 10.57 -25.26
N VAL A 200 9.44 10.78 -24.67
CA VAL A 200 9.05 10.09 -23.44
C VAL A 200 8.91 8.59 -23.67
N ASN A 201 8.27 8.17 -24.77
CA ASN A 201 8.13 6.76 -25.14
C ASN A 201 9.49 6.06 -25.33
N GLU A 202 10.42 6.69 -26.05
CA GLU A 202 11.78 6.19 -26.22
C GLU A 202 12.53 6.03 -24.88
N SER A 203 12.42 7.04 -24.04
CA SER A 203 13.06 7.04 -22.71
C SER A 203 12.51 5.93 -21.80
N ILE A 204 11.18 5.71 -21.81
CA ILE A 204 10.56 4.60 -21.09
C ILE A 204 11.00 3.26 -21.66
N SER A 205 10.99 3.11 -23.00
CA SER A 205 11.40 1.87 -23.66
C SER A 205 12.87 1.51 -23.39
N LYS A 206 13.74 2.51 -23.27
CA LYS A 206 15.13 2.33 -22.85
C LYS A 206 15.20 1.87 -21.39
N LYS A 207 14.44 2.53 -20.51
CA LYS A 207 14.41 2.22 -19.08
C LYS A 207 13.86 0.82 -18.78
N MET A 208 12.93 0.34 -19.58
CA MET A 208 12.37 -1.01 -19.47
C MET A 208 13.32 -2.14 -19.91
N LYS A 209 14.41 -1.82 -20.62
CA LYS A 209 15.44 -2.78 -21.06
C LYS A 209 16.59 -2.89 -20.07
N GLU A 210 16.72 -1.96 -19.14
CA GLU A 210 17.70 -1.96 -18.05
C GLU A 210 17.25 -2.86 -16.88
#